data_67fdfedf4c9ec1af13a7cfa9f0d2303c
#
_entry.id   67fdfedf4c9ec1af13a7cfa9f0d2303c
#
_cell.length_a   1.000
_cell.length_b   1.000
_cell.length_c   1.000
_cell.angle_alpha   90.00
_cell.angle_beta   90.00
_cell.angle_gamma   90.00
#
_symmetry.space_group_name_H-M   'P 1'
#
loop_
_entity.id
_entity.type
_entity.pdbx_description
1 polymer ?
#
loop_
_entity_poly.entity_id
_entity_poly.type
_entity_poly.pdbx_seq_one_letter_code
_entity_poly.pdbx_strand_id
1 'polypeptide(L)'
;MIRTPLINSKGLNTSGIRSFLMQLVKIIEEERPDYLAVASDSPEPTFRHKLFPDYKATREKMPEDLVEQLPYLPRLVESLNLPYLILPGYEADDIVGTLMQLCKDAEIEGVMVTSDKDYMQLVTEKNVMLNHRNERIGIPGVREKFGCEPEQVIEMLGLMGDSSDNIPGVRGVGEKTAMKLIGEFGSIEAVYENLENISGESLKAKLAADHENAILSRKLGTINCHVPIPVNLEDVHLGNTDLYDNPEFYALLEELEFNTLLNRLRKKSGKDRRKQETGPHLEHKTDIEKDELVAETETLRSVLEVDCSRIETPEQFHEYLEDIPAGTSIALALNTKGEHQLDLWLLGLALCAKQERGVYLDLSHANSQSTELFAEVKKMLESTANPKIFHGLKKAVQLLSKIGIELQGIGSDVMLAAHMTDPLGRRYELDYLMERKLN
;
A
#
# COMPACT_ATOMS: atom_id res chain seq x y z
N MET A 1 11.60 -4.07 4.64
CA MET A 1 12.18 -5.34 5.14
C MET A 1 11.42 -5.79 6.37
N ILE A 2 10.84 -6.97 6.36
CA ILE A 2 10.19 -7.56 7.55
C ILE A 2 11.31 -7.91 8.53
N ARG A 3 11.38 -7.20 9.66
CA ARG A 3 12.49 -7.35 10.64
C ARG A 3 12.56 -8.73 11.33
N THR A 4 11.49 -9.51 11.28
CA THR A 4 11.46 -10.90 11.79
C THR A 4 10.87 -11.79 10.71
N PRO A 5 11.59 -12.80 10.22
CA PRO A 5 11.10 -13.70 9.19
C PRO A 5 9.90 -14.51 9.72
N LEU A 6 8.92 -14.73 8.85
CA LEU A 6 7.81 -15.64 9.11
C LEU A 6 8.24 -17.03 8.65
N ILE A 7 8.51 -17.90 9.60
CA ILE A 7 8.97 -19.28 9.31
C ILE A 7 7.82 -20.22 9.61
N ASN A 8 7.45 -21.06 8.65
CA ASN A 8 6.44 -22.11 8.87
C ASN A 8 7.03 -23.29 9.67
N SER A 9 6.20 -24.27 10.04
CA SER A 9 6.61 -25.45 10.84
C SER A 9 7.67 -26.33 10.13
N LYS A 10 7.79 -26.19 8.80
CA LYS A 10 8.79 -26.91 7.97
C LYS A 10 10.12 -26.15 7.86
N GLY A 11 10.26 -24.98 8.49
CA GLY A 11 11.47 -24.17 8.44
C GLY A 11 11.57 -23.22 7.25
N LEU A 12 10.58 -23.18 6.36
CA LEU A 12 10.56 -22.27 5.20
C LEU A 12 10.22 -20.84 5.66
N ASN A 13 11.07 -19.87 5.27
CA ASN A 13 10.72 -18.46 5.39
C ASN A 13 9.63 -18.12 4.35
N THR A 14 8.45 -17.72 4.81
CA THR A 14 7.29 -17.41 3.96
C THR A 14 6.99 -15.92 3.84
N SER A 15 7.88 -15.06 4.32
CA SER A 15 7.65 -13.61 4.41
C SER A 15 7.43 -12.95 3.05
N GLY A 16 8.23 -13.31 2.04
CA GLY A 16 8.13 -12.78 0.68
C GLY A 16 6.84 -13.25 0.00
N ILE A 17 6.56 -14.56 0.06
CA ILE A 17 5.34 -15.17 -0.48
C ILE A 17 4.10 -14.50 0.13
N ARG A 18 4.09 -14.33 1.46
CA ARG A 18 2.97 -13.69 2.15
C ARG A 18 2.77 -12.25 1.69
N SER A 19 3.86 -11.47 1.57
CA SER A 19 3.77 -10.08 1.13
C SER A 19 3.21 -9.98 -0.27
N PHE A 20 3.71 -10.80 -1.20
CA PHE A 20 3.19 -10.91 -2.57
C PHE A 20 1.70 -11.27 -2.58
N LEU A 21 1.34 -12.33 -1.87
CA LEU A 21 -0.04 -12.82 -1.83
C LEU A 21 -1.01 -11.82 -1.23
N MET A 22 -0.63 -11.14 -0.15
CA MET A 22 -1.45 -10.09 0.45
C MET A 22 -1.70 -8.92 -0.50
N GLN A 23 -0.68 -8.55 -1.28
CA GLN A 23 -0.82 -7.52 -2.31
C GLN A 23 -1.73 -8.00 -3.45
N LEU A 24 -1.55 -9.23 -3.93
CA LEU A 24 -2.37 -9.81 -5.00
C LEU A 24 -3.86 -9.88 -4.60
N VAL A 25 -4.15 -10.44 -3.42
CA VAL A 25 -5.53 -10.52 -2.90
C VAL A 25 -6.13 -9.13 -2.73
N LYS A 26 -5.35 -8.16 -2.25
CA LYS A 26 -5.80 -6.78 -2.10
C LYS A 26 -6.17 -6.16 -3.44
N ILE A 27 -5.35 -6.33 -4.48
CA ILE A 27 -5.64 -5.84 -5.83
C ILE A 27 -6.95 -6.43 -6.34
N ILE A 28 -7.14 -7.73 -6.22
CA ILE A 28 -8.36 -8.40 -6.68
C ILE A 28 -9.60 -7.89 -5.92
N GLU A 29 -9.50 -7.68 -4.60
CA GLU A 29 -10.61 -7.24 -3.76
C GLU A 29 -10.94 -5.74 -3.92
N GLU A 30 -9.93 -4.88 -4.01
CA GLU A 30 -10.09 -3.42 -3.99
C GLU A 30 -10.17 -2.82 -5.40
N GLU A 31 -9.25 -3.17 -6.29
CA GLU A 31 -9.21 -2.64 -7.66
C GLU A 31 -10.22 -3.33 -8.59
N ARG A 32 -10.59 -4.59 -8.30
CA ARG A 32 -11.54 -5.41 -9.08
C ARG A 32 -11.26 -5.37 -10.59
N PRO A 33 -10.05 -5.72 -11.00
CA PRO A 33 -9.68 -5.63 -12.40
C PRO A 33 -10.45 -6.63 -13.26
N ASP A 34 -10.75 -6.28 -14.52
CA ASP A 34 -11.30 -7.22 -15.50
C ASP A 34 -10.21 -8.15 -16.04
N TYR A 35 -8.96 -7.68 -16.06
CA TYR A 35 -7.79 -8.37 -16.57
C TYR A 35 -6.67 -8.34 -15.53
N LEU A 36 -5.99 -9.46 -15.33
CA LEU A 36 -4.88 -9.53 -14.37
C LEU A 36 -3.85 -10.54 -14.83
N ALA A 37 -2.58 -10.13 -14.85
CA ALA A 37 -1.44 -11.00 -15.10
C ALA A 37 -0.31 -10.69 -14.12
N VAL A 38 0.52 -11.69 -13.84
CA VAL A 38 1.74 -11.54 -13.05
C VAL A 38 2.93 -11.80 -13.96
N ALA A 39 3.84 -10.85 -14.06
CA ALA A 39 5.09 -10.97 -14.78
C ALA A 39 6.26 -11.21 -13.81
N SER A 40 7.21 -12.02 -14.22
CA SER A 40 8.42 -12.30 -13.45
C SER A 40 9.64 -12.38 -14.38
N ASP A 41 10.80 -12.04 -13.84
CA ASP A 41 12.07 -12.17 -14.57
C ASP A 41 12.41 -13.63 -14.87
N SER A 42 12.97 -13.85 -16.05
CA SER A 42 13.60 -15.11 -16.42
C SER A 42 14.99 -15.21 -15.75
N PRO A 43 15.41 -16.42 -15.32
CA PRO A 43 16.78 -16.63 -14.85
C PRO A 43 17.84 -16.52 -15.94
N GLU A 44 17.42 -16.49 -17.22
CA GLU A 44 18.30 -16.42 -18.37
C GLU A 44 18.78 -14.99 -18.64
N PRO A 45 20.01 -14.81 -19.19
CA PRO A 45 20.49 -13.50 -19.60
C PRO A 45 19.57 -12.86 -20.67
N THR A 46 19.26 -11.60 -20.48
CA THR A 46 18.38 -10.83 -21.37
C THR A 46 19.13 -10.19 -22.54
N PHE A 47 18.43 -9.58 -23.48
CA PHE A 47 19.04 -8.81 -24.56
C PHE A 47 19.91 -7.66 -24.04
N ARG A 48 19.62 -7.12 -22.83
CA ARG A 48 20.42 -6.07 -22.20
C ARG A 48 21.82 -6.57 -21.83
N HIS A 49 21.95 -7.80 -21.35
CA HIS A 49 23.27 -8.42 -21.09
C HIS A 49 24.09 -8.65 -22.37
N LYS A 50 23.40 -8.88 -23.51
CA LYS A 50 24.07 -8.98 -24.81
C LYS A 50 24.57 -7.63 -25.31
N LEU A 51 23.83 -6.54 -25.02
CA LEU A 51 24.21 -5.17 -25.36
C LEU A 51 25.32 -4.65 -24.44
N PHE A 52 25.26 -4.97 -23.16
CA PHE A 52 26.20 -4.50 -22.15
C PHE A 52 26.45 -5.64 -21.14
N PRO A 53 27.58 -6.36 -21.25
CA PRO A 53 27.88 -7.51 -20.38
C PRO A 53 27.92 -7.19 -18.87
N ASP A 54 28.24 -5.94 -18.53
CA ASP A 54 28.29 -5.48 -17.13
C ASP A 54 26.91 -5.03 -16.58
N TYR A 55 25.84 -5.17 -17.38
CA TYR A 55 24.48 -4.85 -16.95
C TYR A 55 24.09 -5.68 -15.72
N LYS A 56 23.62 -5.02 -14.66
CA LYS A 56 23.28 -5.62 -13.34
C LYS A 56 24.43 -6.39 -12.65
N ALA A 57 25.69 -6.27 -13.12
CA ALA A 57 26.84 -7.00 -12.53
C ALA A 57 27.13 -6.61 -11.07
N THR A 58 26.70 -5.43 -10.64
CA THR A 58 26.88 -4.94 -9.26
C THR A 58 25.76 -5.33 -8.31
N ARG A 59 24.67 -5.97 -8.82
CA ARG A 59 23.57 -6.42 -7.96
C ARG A 59 24.04 -7.54 -7.01
N GLU A 60 23.68 -7.41 -5.75
CA GLU A 60 23.87 -8.50 -4.78
C GLU A 60 23.04 -9.73 -5.17
N LYS A 61 23.58 -10.89 -4.88
CA LYS A 61 22.82 -12.15 -5.08
C LYS A 61 21.60 -12.15 -4.17
N MET A 62 20.51 -12.68 -4.69
CA MET A 62 19.29 -12.86 -3.90
C MET A 62 19.60 -13.75 -2.68
N PRO A 63 19.16 -13.37 -1.47
CA PRO A 63 19.30 -14.20 -0.28
C PRO A 63 18.71 -15.62 -0.49
N GLU A 64 19.38 -16.64 0.03
CA GLU A 64 18.95 -18.04 -0.16
C GLU A 64 17.52 -18.30 0.34
N ASP A 65 17.17 -17.71 1.48
CA ASP A 65 15.83 -17.80 2.07
C ASP A 65 14.73 -17.17 1.20
N LEU A 66 15.08 -16.28 0.28
CA LEU A 66 14.16 -15.72 -0.70
C LEU A 66 14.11 -16.62 -1.96
N VAL A 67 15.26 -17.18 -2.36
CA VAL A 67 15.32 -18.12 -3.50
C VAL A 67 14.44 -19.35 -3.26
N GLU A 68 14.41 -19.87 -2.03
CA GLU A 68 13.56 -21.01 -1.65
C GLU A 68 12.05 -20.71 -1.78
N GLN A 69 11.67 -19.43 -1.78
CA GLN A 69 10.28 -19.00 -1.90
C GLN A 69 9.81 -18.88 -3.37
N LEU A 70 10.72 -18.66 -4.31
CA LEU A 70 10.38 -18.39 -5.71
C LEU A 70 9.49 -19.49 -6.36
N PRO A 71 9.69 -20.79 -6.11
CA PRO A 71 8.85 -21.84 -6.70
C PRO A 71 7.37 -21.80 -6.29
N TYR A 72 7.05 -21.12 -5.20
CA TYR A 72 5.66 -20.98 -4.74
C TYR A 72 4.88 -19.88 -5.48
N LEU A 73 5.56 -18.90 -6.06
CA LEU A 73 4.90 -17.78 -6.74
C LEU A 73 4.07 -18.26 -7.95
N PRO A 74 4.62 -19.01 -8.94
CA PRO A 74 3.81 -19.52 -10.03
C PRO A 74 2.67 -20.42 -9.53
N ARG A 75 2.91 -21.31 -8.57
CA ARG A 75 1.87 -22.19 -8.01
C ARG A 75 0.70 -21.41 -7.41
N LEU A 76 0.97 -20.31 -6.70
CA LEU A 76 -0.07 -19.45 -6.13
C LEU A 76 -0.86 -18.70 -7.21
N VAL A 77 -0.17 -18.17 -8.22
CA VAL A 77 -0.83 -17.42 -9.30
C VAL A 77 -1.67 -18.36 -10.16
N GLU A 78 -1.13 -19.49 -10.55
CA GLU A 78 -1.81 -20.53 -11.36
C GLU A 78 -2.99 -21.15 -10.62
N SER A 79 -2.89 -21.36 -9.30
CA SER A 79 -4.03 -21.84 -8.50
C SER A 79 -5.22 -20.87 -8.49
N LEU A 80 -4.99 -19.60 -8.78
CA LEU A 80 -6.03 -18.59 -8.96
C LEU A 80 -6.51 -18.47 -10.42
N ASN A 81 -6.07 -19.37 -11.31
CA ASN A 81 -6.29 -19.32 -12.76
C ASN A 81 -5.80 -17.99 -13.39
N LEU A 82 -4.74 -17.43 -12.83
CA LEU A 82 -4.10 -16.24 -13.35
C LEU A 82 -2.86 -16.60 -14.15
N PRO A 83 -2.57 -15.92 -15.25
CA PRO A 83 -1.33 -16.13 -16.01
C PRO A 83 -0.11 -15.62 -15.22
N TYR A 84 0.88 -16.48 -15.09
CA TYR A 84 2.21 -16.18 -14.58
C TYR A 84 3.18 -16.16 -15.76
N LEU A 85 3.62 -14.95 -16.14
CA LEU A 85 4.35 -14.72 -17.38
C LEU A 85 5.85 -14.61 -17.12
N ILE A 86 6.62 -15.49 -17.77
CA ILE A 86 8.08 -15.44 -17.83
C ILE A 86 8.47 -15.58 -19.29
N LEU A 87 9.37 -14.76 -19.78
CA LEU A 87 9.83 -14.78 -21.17
C LEU A 87 11.35 -14.83 -21.21
N PRO A 88 11.97 -15.96 -21.65
CA PRO A 88 13.42 -16.06 -21.80
C PRO A 88 14.00 -14.96 -22.70
N GLY A 89 15.08 -14.33 -22.24
CA GLY A 89 15.76 -13.27 -22.98
C GLY A 89 15.19 -11.85 -22.77
N TYR A 90 14.11 -11.72 -21.98
CA TYR A 90 13.47 -10.45 -21.64
C TYR A 90 13.28 -10.35 -20.12
N GLU A 91 13.02 -9.14 -19.63
CA GLU A 91 12.73 -8.88 -18.23
C GLU A 91 11.22 -8.74 -18.00
N ALA A 92 10.78 -8.86 -16.75
CA ALA A 92 9.38 -8.65 -16.38
C ALA A 92 8.86 -7.29 -16.85
N ASP A 93 9.72 -6.27 -16.82
CA ASP A 93 9.41 -4.90 -17.27
C ASP A 93 8.98 -4.87 -18.74
N ASP A 94 9.65 -5.64 -19.61
CA ASP A 94 9.33 -5.73 -21.03
C ASP A 94 7.99 -6.45 -21.26
N ILE A 95 7.70 -7.47 -20.44
CA ILE A 95 6.40 -8.15 -20.46
C ILE A 95 5.29 -7.18 -20.05
N VAL A 96 5.46 -6.47 -18.94
CA VAL A 96 4.47 -5.48 -18.47
C VAL A 96 4.33 -4.34 -19.48
N GLY A 97 5.43 -3.83 -20.04
CA GLY A 97 5.38 -2.81 -21.11
C GLY A 97 4.56 -3.24 -22.31
N THR A 98 4.71 -4.52 -22.72
CA THR A 98 3.93 -5.09 -23.83
C THR A 98 2.45 -5.23 -23.46
N LEU A 99 2.13 -5.66 -22.23
CA LEU A 99 0.74 -5.69 -21.74
C LEU A 99 0.13 -4.29 -21.69
N MET A 100 0.87 -3.27 -21.26
CA MET A 100 0.39 -1.88 -21.28
C MET A 100 0.18 -1.35 -22.70
N GLN A 101 0.96 -1.81 -23.67
CA GLN A 101 0.72 -1.48 -25.07
C GLN A 101 -0.58 -2.15 -25.59
N LEU A 102 -0.84 -3.41 -25.20
CA LEU A 102 -2.12 -4.07 -25.51
C LEU A 102 -3.31 -3.34 -24.89
N CYS A 103 -3.19 -2.87 -23.64
CA CYS A 103 -4.21 -2.04 -23.00
C CYS A 103 -4.47 -0.75 -23.79
N LYS A 104 -3.40 -0.08 -24.23
CA LYS A 104 -3.49 1.14 -25.02
C LYS A 104 -4.19 0.89 -26.36
N ASP A 105 -3.83 -0.20 -27.06
CA ASP A 105 -4.40 -0.56 -28.36
C ASP A 105 -5.88 -0.94 -28.25
N ALA A 106 -6.28 -1.54 -27.13
CA ALA A 106 -7.67 -1.88 -26.81
C ALA A 106 -8.45 -0.73 -26.15
N GLU A 107 -7.82 0.42 -25.94
CA GLU A 107 -8.42 1.60 -25.29
C GLU A 107 -8.91 1.37 -23.85
N ILE A 108 -8.35 0.39 -23.12
CA ILE A 108 -8.66 0.11 -21.71
C ILE A 108 -7.64 0.74 -20.76
N GLU A 109 -8.04 0.95 -19.50
CA GLU A 109 -7.16 1.44 -18.45
C GLU A 109 -6.15 0.36 -18.05
N GLY A 110 -4.85 0.72 -17.98
CA GLY A 110 -3.78 -0.15 -17.51
C GLY A 110 -3.26 0.30 -16.14
N VAL A 111 -3.12 -0.64 -15.21
CA VAL A 111 -2.56 -0.38 -13.87
C VAL A 111 -1.32 -1.24 -13.65
N MET A 112 -0.15 -0.61 -13.59
CA MET A 112 1.13 -1.25 -13.29
C MET A 112 1.37 -1.27 -11.80
N VAL A 113 1.33 -2.44 -11.18
CA VAL A 113 1.54 -2.59 -9.72
C VAL A 113 3.02 -2.76 -9.43
N THR A 114 3.71 -1.64 -9.27
CA THR A 114 5.16 -1.60 -9.05
C THR A 114 5.57 -0.32 -8.32
N SER A 115 6.73 -0.36 -7.66
CA SER A 115 7.37 0.84 -7.09
C SER A 115 8.63 1.24 -7.87
N ASP A 116 8.93 0.54 -8.96
CA ASP A 116 10.08 0.84 -9.79
C ASP A 116 9.81 2.11 -10.61
N LYS A 117 10.72 3.09 -10.46
CA LYS A 117 10.64 4.40 -11.12
C LYS A 117 10.72 4.29 -12.64
N ASP A 118 11.34 3.23 -13.17
CA ASP A 118 11.57 3.07 -14.60
C ASP A 118 10.27 2.83 -15.36
N TYR A 119 9.24 2.30 -14.71
CA TYR A 119 7.88 2.20 -15.26
C TYR A 119 7.19 3.55 -15.50
N MET A 120 7.72 4.65 -14.96
CA MET A 120 7.16 5.98 -15.21
C MET A 120 7.23 6.38 -16.70
N GLN A 121 8.11 5.77 -17.50
CA GLN A 121 8.14 5.92 -18.96
C GLN A 121 6.90 5.37 -19.68
N LEU A 122 6.14 4.47 -19.02
CA LEU A 122 4.94 3.83 -19.56
C LEU A 122 3.65 4.52 -19.14
N VAL A 123 3.73 5.54 -18.29
CA VAL A 123 2.56 6.28 -17.81
C VAL A 123 1.96 7.10 -18.94
N THR A 124 0.64 7.03 -19.06
CA THR A 124 -0.16 7.79 -20.02
C THR A 124 -1.42 8.33 -19.33
N GLU A 125 -2.36 8.90 -20.06
CA GLU A 125 -3.66 9.27 -19.52
C GLU A 125 -4.47 8.06 -19.04
N LYS A 126 -4.26 6.87 -19.64
CA LYS A 126 -4.96 5.63 -19.32
C LYS A 126 -4.10 4.64 -18.52
N ASN A 127 -2.78 4.67 -18.67
CA ASN A 127 -1.86 3.78 -17.97
C ASN A 127 -1.28 4.49 -16.74
N VAL A 128 -1.48 3.93 -15.56
CA VAL A 128 -0.99 4.48 -14.29
C VAL A 128 -0.20 3.45 -13.52
N MET A 129 0.66 3.91 -12.60
CA MET A 129 1.33 3.03 -11.64
C MET A 129 0.53 3.01 -10.32
N LEU A 130 0.56 1.86 -9.65
CA LEU A 130 0.10 1.68 -8.28
C LEU A 130 1.28 1.21 -7.44
N ASN A 131 1.78 2.06 -6.54
CA ASN A 131 2.94 1.72 -5.73
C ASN A 131 2.58 0.89 -4.49
N HIS A 132 3.59 0.44 -3.72
CA HIS A 132 3.40 -0.36 -2.50
C HIS A 132 2.63 0.35 -1.38
N ARG A 133 2.40 1.68 -1.48
CA ARG A 133 1.55 2.48 -0.57
C ARG A 133 0.13 2.62 -1.08
N ASN A 134 -0.21 1.99 -2.22
CA ASN A 134 -1.45 2.17 -2.98
C ASN A 134 -1.68 3.61 -3.46
N GLU A 135 -0.63 4.32 -3.76
CA GLU A 135 -0.72 5.62 -4.41
C GLU A 135 -0.72 5.42 -5.92
N ARG A 136 -1.72 5.97 -6.60
CA ARG A 136 -1.78 5.99 -8.07
C ARG A 136 -0.90 7.12 -8.60
N ILE A 137 0.07 6.77 -9.43
CA ILE A 137 1.02 7.70 -10.05
C ILE A 137 0.67 7.80 -11.53
N GLY A 138 0.07 8.92 -11.91
CA GLY A 138 -0.17 9.31 -13.30
C GLY A 138 0.82 10.37 -13.75
N ILE A 139 0.56 11.02 -14.89
CA ILE A 139 1.41 12.07 -15.48
C ILE A 139 1.82 13.16 -14.46
N PRO A 140 0.91 13.68 -13.61
CA PRO A 140 1.31 14.66 -12.59
C PRO A 140 2.39 14.15 -11.64
N GLY A 141 2.32 12.88 -11.24
CA GLY A 141 3.34 12.26 -10.37
C GLY A 141 4.69 12.06 -11.06
N VAL A 142 4.70 11.79 -12.37
CA VAL A 142 5.93 11.75 -13.17
C VAL A 142 6.59 13.14 -13.25
N ARG A 143 5.79 14.17 -13.52
CA ARG A 143 6.26 15.56 -13.51
C ARG A 143 6.80 16.00 -12.16
N GLU A 144 6.15 15.62 -11.08
CA GLU A 144 6.63 15.91 -9.73
C GLU A 144 7.98 15.22 -9.44
N LYS A 145 8.12 13.95 -9.86
CA LYS A 145 9.31 13.14 -9.60
C LYS A 145 10.50 13.52 -10.51
N PHE A 146 10.28 13.63 -11.81
CA PHE A 146 11.33 13.81 -12.81
C PHE A 146 11.35 15.19 -13.47
N GLY A 147 10.33 16.03 -13.24
CA GLY A 147 10.23 17.37 -13.86
C GLY A 147 10.05 17.33 -15.37
N CYS A 148 9.63 16.19 -15.95
CA CYS A 148 9.47 15.98 -17.39
C CYS A 148 8.22 15.14 -17.70
N GLU A 149 7.89 15.01 -18.97
CA GLU A 149 6.82 14.13 -19.42
C GLU A 149 7.24 12.65 -19.36
N PRO A 150 6.29 11.70 -19.28
CA PRO A 150 6.60 10.27 -19.24
C PRO A 150 7.54 9.79 -20.34
N GLU A 151 7.33 10.25 -21.58
CA GLU A 151 8.14 9.90 -22.75
C GLU A 151 9.59 10.37 -22.63
N GLN A 152 9.85 11.38 -21.78
CA GLN A 152 11.18 11.94 -21.54
C GLN A 152 11.93 11.25 -20.40
N VAL A 153 11.29 10.34 -19.65
CA VAL A 153 11.92 9.61 -18.54
C VAL A 153 13.12 8.81 -19.04
N ILE A 154 13.01 8.18 -20.22
CA ILE A 154 14.11 7.43 -20.83
C ILE A 154 15.31 8.33 -21.22
N GLU A 155 15.04 9.57 -21.60
CA GLU A 155 16.07 10.56 -21.92
C GLU A 155 16.82 10.97 -20.63
N MET A 156 16.08 11.14 -19.54
CA MET A 156 16.63 11.38 -18.21
C MET A 156 17.56 10.24 -17.78
N LEU A 157 17.04 8.98 -17.86
CA LEU A 157 17.80 7.78 -17.53
C LEU A 157 19.04 7.62 -18.39
N GLY A 158 18.95 7.96 -19.67
CA GLY A 158 20.10 7.94 -20.59
C GLY A 158 21.23 8.87 -20.16
N LEU A 159 20.92 10.08 -19.69
CA LEU A 159 21.92 11.03 -19.20
C LEU A 159 22.47 10.69 -17.81
N MET A 160 21.58 10.36 -16.85
CA MET A 160 22.00 10.14 -15.47
C MET A 160 22.52 8.72 -15.19
N GLY A 161 22.14 7.74 -16.03
CA GLY A 161 22.38 6.33 -15.77
C GLY A 161 21.55 5.78 -14.62
N ASP A 162 21.82 4.53 -14.26
CA ASP A 162 21.30 3.90 -13.05
C ASP A 162 22.35 3.01 -12.38
N SER A 163 22.76 3.40 -11.18
CA SER A 163 23.78 2.65 -10.41
C SER A 163 23.25 1.30 -9.90
N SER A 164 21.95 1.13 -9.71
CA SER A 164 21.36 -0.14 -9.27
C SER A 164 21.45 -1.21 -10.34
N ASP A 165 21.39 -0.81 -11.61
CA ASP A 165 21.47 -1.68 -12.79
C ASP A 165 22.84 -1.60 -13.50
N ASN A 166 23.77 -0.88 -12.90
CA ASN A 166 25.08 -0.62 -13.48
C ASN A 166 25.01 0.04 -14.88
N ILE A 167 24.01 0.90 -15.10
CA ILE A 167 23.85 1.67 -16.32
C ILE A 167 24.72 2.94 -16.21
N PRO A 168 25.67 3.17 -17.14
CA PRO A 168 26.73 4.14 -16.92
C PRO A 168 26.29 5.60 -16.94
N GLY A 169 25.35 6.01 -17.80
CA GLY A 169 25.03 7.41 -18.02
C GLY A 169 26.21 8.27 -18.47
N VAL A 170 26.09 9.57 -18.32
CA VAL A 170 27.17 10.55 -18.48
C VAL A 170 27.83 10.79 -17.11
N ARG A 171 29.12 10.53 -17.00
CA ARG A 171 29.85 10.65 -15.73
C ARG A 171 29.77 12.04 -15.11
N GLY A 172 29.22 12.11 -13.89
CA GLY A 172 29.02 13.35 -13.16
C GLY A 172 27.83 14.19 -13.62
N VAL A 173 26.92 13.60 -14.40
CA VAL A 173 25.56 14.10 -14.64
C VAL A 173 24.60 13.30 -13.75
N GLY A 174 24.08 13.94 -12.74
CA GLY A 174 23.05 13.35 -11.86
C GLY A 174 21.66 13.87 -12.21
N GLU A 175 20.66 13.38 -11.44
CA GLU A 175 19.23 13.65 -11.65
C GLU A 175 18.91 15.12 -11.93
N LYS A 176 19.41 16.05 -11.07
CA LYS A 176 19.14 17.50 -11.23
C LYS A 176 19.71 18.08 -12.53
N THR A 177 20.87 17.60 -12.97
CA THR A 177 21.48 18.10 -14.20
C THR A 177 20.77 17.52 -15.41
N ALA A 178 20.43 16.24 -15.39
CA ALA A 178 19.64 15.58 -16.42
C ALA A 178 18.27 16.23 -16.57
N MET A 179 17.57 16.47 -15.44
CA MET A 179 16.28 17.16 -15.40
C MET A 179 16.36 18.54 -16.07
N LYS A 180 17.41 19.33 -15.74
CA LYS A 180 17.61 20.65 -16.37
C LYS A 180 17.83 20.53 -17.87
N LEU A 181 18.71 19.61 -18.32
CA LEU A 181 19.02 19.44 -19.73
C LEU A 181 17.82 18.95 -20.54
N ILE A 182 17.11 17.95 -20.06
CA ILE A 182 15.93 17.42 -20.77
C ILE A 182 14.77 18.40 -20.71
N GLY A 183 14.59 19.12 -19.59
CA GLY A 183 13.59 20.19 -19.52
C GLY A 183 13.85 21.35 -20.48
N GLU A 184 15.13 21.66 -20.80
CA GLU A 184 15.53 22.73 -21.71
C GLU A 184 15.54 22.30 -23.19
N PHE A 185 16.05 21.10 -23.48
CA PHE A 185 16.30 20.64 -24.84
C PHE A 185 15.35 19.53 -25.32
N GLY A 186 14.69 18.82 -24.40
CA GLY A 186 13.67 17.81 -24.71
C GLY A 186 14.18 16.40 -24.91
N SER A 187 15.34 16.18 -25.54
CA SER A 187 15.92 14.87 -25.82
C SER A 187 17.45 14.88 -25.75
N ILE A 188 18.04 13.68 -25.66
CA ILE A 188 19.50 13.52 -25.68
C ILE A 188 20.07 14.07 -26.98
N GLU A 189 19.46 13.78 -28.13
CA GLU A 189 19.91 14.29 -29.42
C GLU A 189 19.95 15.83 -29.43
N ALA A 190 18.88 16.48 -28.96
CA ALA A 190 18.81 17.93 -28.90
C ALA A 190 19.84 18.53 -27.92
N VAL A 191 20.15 17.84 -26.82
CA VAL A 191 21.23 18.24 -25.90
C VAL A 191 22.57 18.27 -26.63
N TYR A 192 22.88 17.24 -27.42
CA TYR A 192 24.14 17.15 -28.14
C TYR A 192 24.22 18.09 -29.36
N GLU A 193 23.11 18.34 -30.03
CA GLU A 193 23.02 19.35 -31.12
C GLU A 193 23.24 20.77 -30.61
N ASN A 194 22.85 21.02 -29.34
CA ASN A 194 22.99 22.31 -28.69
C ASN A 194 24.14 22.38 -27.66
N LEU A 195 25.12 21.52 -27.77
CA LEU A 195 26.22 21.39 -26.80
C LEU A 195 26.91 22.73 -26.52
N GLU A 196 27.11 23.56 -27.55
CA GLU A 196 27.75 24.87 -27.43
C GLU A 196 26.93 25.87 -26.60
N ASN A 197 25.60 25.70 -26.54
CA ASN A 197 24.69 26.58 -25.82
C ASN A 197 24.59 26.22 -24.35
N ILE A 198 25.12 25.06 -23.94
CA ILE A 198 25.08 24.60 -22.55
C ILE A 198 26.06 25.41 -21.70
N SER A 199 25.64 25.88 -20.56
CA SER A 199 26.49 26.61 -19.62
C SER A 199 27.44 25.67 -18.88
N GLY A 200 28.72 26.01 -18.85
CA GLY A 200 29.74 25.32 -18.08
C GLY A 200 30.62 24.38 -18.92
N GLU A 201 31.87 24.80 -19.18
CA GLU A 201 32.84 24.04 -19.96
C GLU A 201 33.10 22.61 -19.43
N SER A 202 33.09 22.43 -18.11
CA SER A 202 33.24 21.11 -17.50
C SER A 202 32.08 20.18 -17.84
N LEU A 203 30.83 20.69 -17.88
CA LEU A 203 29.65 19.91 -18.25
C LEU A 203 29.66 19.56 -19.73
N LYS A 204 30.00 20.51 -20.61
CA LYS A 204 30.17 20.25 -22.03
C LYS A 204 31.18 19.14 -22.29
N ALA A 205 32.36 19.25 -21.67
CA ALA A 205 33.42 18.25 -21.79
C ALA A 205 32.96 16.84 -21.36
N LYS A 206 32.18 16.72 -20.26
CA LYS A 206 31.64 15.45 -19.80
C LYS A 206 30.60 14.87 -20.77
N LEU A 207 29.69 15.69 -21.24
CA LEU A 207 28.70 15.30 -22.24
C LEU A 207 29.41 14.81 -23.52
N ALA A 208 30.33 15.59 -24.06
CA ALA A 208 31.09 15.21 -25.27
C ALA A 208 31.88 13.89 -25.09
N ALA A 209 32.46 13.66 -23.90
CA ALA A 209 33.25 12.45 -23.64
C ALA A 209 32.40 11.18 -23.50
N ASP A 210 31.18 11.29 -23.01
CA ASP A 210 30.32 10.14 -22.67
C ASP A 210 29.08 10.05 -23.56
N HIS A 211 29.11 10.60 -24.77
CA HIS A 211 27.99 10.56 -25.71
C HIS A 211 27.47 9.14 -25.99
N GLU A 212 28.37 8.22 -26.30
CA GLU A 212 28.03 6.82 -26.57
C GLU A 212 27.41 6.15 -25.31
N ASN A 213 27.89 6.50 -24.13
CA ASN A 213 27.34 6.01 -22.88
C ASN A 213 25.90 6.52 -22.65
N ALA A 214 25.58 7.77 -22.99
CA ALA A 214 24.23 8.31 -22.90
C ALA A 214 23.25 7.53 -23.81
N ILE A 215 23.65 7.28 -25.06
CA ILE A 215 22.85 6.52 -26.02
C ILE A 215 22.68 5.05 -25.57
N LEU A 216 23.77 4.41 -25.11
CA LEU A 216 23.71 3.04 -24.56
C LEU A 216 22.80 2.99 -23.35
N SER A 217 22.93 3.92 -22.43
CA SER A 217 22.12 3.98 -21.19
C SER A 217 20.65 4.15 -21.48
N ARG A 218 20.28 5.01 -22.44
CA ARG A 218 18.90 5.12 -22.90
C ARG A 218 18.38 3.78 -23.45
N LYS A 219 19.16 3.09 -24.30
CA LYS A 219 18.77 1.76 -24.82
C LYS A 219 18.59 0.72 -23.71
N LEU A 220 19.44 0.73 -22.70
CA LEU A 220 19.35 -0.21 -21.57
C LEU A 220 18.15 0.10 -20.65
N GLY A 221 17.85 1.38 -20.43
CA GLY A 221 16.73 1.82 -19.58
C GLY A 221 15.37 1.81 -20.29
N THR A 222 15.35 1.69 -21.63
CA THR A 222 14.09 1.63 -22.39
C THR A 222 13.40 0.28 -22.22
N ILE A 223 12.16 0.30 -21.77
CA ILE A 223 11.29 -0.89 -21.68
C ILE A 223 10.80 -1.23 -23.09
N ASN A 224 10.98 -2.50 -23.49
CA ASN A 224 10.51 -2.96 -24.80
C ASN A 224 9.03 -3.36 -24.71
N CYS A 225 8.16 -2.56 -25.31
CA CYS A 225 6.72 -2.78 -25.31
C CYS A 225 6.21 -3.72 -26.43
N HIS A 226 7.10 -4.44 -27.12
CA HIS A 226 6.76 -5.29 -28.27
C HIS A 226 7.47 -6.66 -28.21
N VAL A 227 7.53 -7.24 -27.02
CA VAL A 227 8.11 -8.58 -26.87
C VAL A 227 7.08 -9.67 -27.20
N PRO A 228 7.51 -10.85 -27.68
CA PRO A 228 6.60 -11.90 -28.12
C PRO A 228 6.00 -12.66 -26.92
N ILE A 229 5.15 -11.98 -26.12
CA ILE A 229 4.44 -12.65 -25.04
C ILE A 229 3.46 -13.68 -25.60
N PRO A 230 3.31 -14.85 -24.93
CA PRO A 230 2.47 -15.93 -25.41
C PRO A 230 0.97 -15.75 -25.08
N VAL A 231 0.54 -14.53 -24.79
CA VAL A 231 -0.83 -14.23 -24.34
C VAL A 231 -1.36 -12.96 -25.04
N ASN A 232 -2.66 -12.91 -25.22
CA ASN A 232 -3.42 -11.73 -25.59
C ASN A 232 -4.34 -11.29 -24.43
N LEU A 233 -5.15 -10.24 -24.63
CA LEU A 233 -6.02 -9.73 -23.54
C LEU A 233 -7.04 -10.76 -23.07
N GLU A 234 -7.58 -11.60 -23.95
CA GLU A 234 -8.56 -12.62 -23.57
C GLU A 234 -7.96 -13.66 -22.63
N ASP A 235 -6.67 -13.99 -22.82
CA ASP A 235 -5.95 -14.96 -22.00
C ASP A 235 -5.67 -14.44 -20.58
N VAL A 236 -5.66 -13.14 -20.36
CA VAL A 236 -5.42 -12.49 -19.06
C VAL A 236 -6.70 -11.97 -18.40
N HIS A 237 -7.86 -12.29 -18.98
CA HIS A 237 -9.16 -11.94 -18.39
C HIS A 237 -9.36 -12.67 -17.07
N LEU A 238 -9.68 -11.92 -16.00
CA LEU A 238 -9.82 -12.45 -14.64
C LEU A 238 -10.97 -13.49 -14.55
N GLY A 239 -11.98 -13.36 -15.38
CA GLY A 239 -13.07 -14.31 -15.53
C GLY A 239 -13.78 -14.59 -14.21
N ASN A 240 -14.02 -15.88 -13.97
CA ASN A 240 -14.63 -16.38 -12.73
C ASN A 240 -13.57 -16.78 -11.70
N THR A 241 -12.46 -16.05 -11.59
CA THR A 241 -11.50 -16.30 -10.52
C THR A 241 -12.17 -16.10 -9.18
N ASP A 242 -12.51 -17.20 -8.54
CA ASP A 242 -13.15 -17.16 -7.22
C ASP A 242 -12.10 -17.36 -6.12
N LEU A 243 -11.69 -16.25 -5.52
CA LEU A 243 -10.83 -16.26 -4.33
C LEU A 243 -11.46 -17.02 -3.15
N TYR A 244 -12.80 -17.08 -3.12
CA TYR A 244 -13.54 -17.54 -1.95
C TYR A 244 -13.99 -18.99 -2.06
N ASP A 245 -13.91 -19.60 -3.25
CA ASP A 245 -14.28 -21.00 -3.47
C ASP A 245 -13.28 -21.73 -4.37
N ASN A 246 -11.98 -21.65 -4.01
CA ASN A 246 -10.90 -22.27 -4.76
C ASN A 246 -10.16 -23.31 -3.90
N PRO A 247 -10.43 -24.61 -4.05
CA PRO A 247 -9.80 -25.66 -3.24
C PRO A 247 -8.29 -25.76 -3.40
N GLU A 248 -7.76 -25.55 -4.61
CA GLU A 248 -6.32 -25.62 -4.88
C GLU A 248 -5.58 -24.48 -4.21
N PHE A 249 -6.13 -23.26 -4.32
CA PHE A 249 -5.59 -22.10 -3.63
C PHE A 249 -5.61 -22.28 -2.10
N TYR A 250 -6.71 -22.81 -1.55
CA TYR A 250 -6.81 -23.08 -0.12
C TYR A 250 -5.82 -24.14 0.36
N ALA A 251 -5.60 -25.20 -0.43
CA ALA A 251 -4.58 -26.21 -0.12
C ALA A 251 -3.16 -25.61 -0.04
N LEU A 252 -2.84 -24.66 -0.94
CA LEU A 252 -1.56 -23.94 -0.90
C LEU A 252 -1.45 -23.02 0.33
N LEU A 253 -2.53 -22.35 0.72
CA LEU A 253 -2.56 -21.52 1.93
C LEU A 253 -2.34 -22.39 3.19
N GLU A 254 -2.90 -23.59 3.23
CA GLU A 254 -2.67 -24.56 4.31
C GLU A 254 -1.22 -25.08 4.29
N GLU A 255 -0.67 -25.43 3.14
CA GLU A 255 0.72 -25.86 2.98
C GLU A 255 1.71 -24.80 3.49
N LEU A 256 1.42 -23.52 3.24
CA LEU A 256 2.22 -22.36 3.65
C LEU A 256 1.90 -21.88 5.07
N GLU A 257 0.90 -22.47 5.72
CA GLU A 257 0.42 -22.09 7.07
C GLU A 257 -0.11 -20.64 7.17
N PHE A 258 -0.75 -20.15 6.10
CA PHE A 258 -1.35 -18.82 6.07
C PHE A 258 -2.76 -18.81 6.69
N ASN A 259 -2.89 -19.35 7.90
CA ASN A 259 -4.15 -19.62 8.58
C ASN A 259 -5.05 -18.36 8.71
N THR A 260 -4.47 -17.20 9.03
CA THR A 260 -5.23 -15.94 9.15
C THR A 260 -5.90 -15.56 7.84
N LEU A 261 -5.18 -15.64 6.71
CA LEU A 261 -5.74 -15.35 5.39
C LEU A 261 -6.79 -16.39 5.00
N LEU A 262 -6.48 -17.66 5.19
CA LEU A 262 -7.39 -18.78 4.91
C LEU A 262 -8.72 -18.63 5.65
N ASN A 263 -8.69 -18.35 6.95
CA ASN A 263 -9.89 -18.13 7.76
C ASN A 263 -10.68 -16.90 7.28
N ARG A 264 -10.01 -15.80 6.90
CA ARG A 264 -10.65 -14.61 6.35
C ARG A 264 -11.40 -14.93 5.05
N LEU A 265 -10.78 -15.67 4.14
CA LEU A 265 -11.38 -16.04 2.85
C LEU A 265 -12.54 -17.01 3.03
N ARG A 266 -12.41 -18.03 3.90
CA ARG A 266 -13.49 -18.97 4.23
C ARG A 266 -14.71 -18.28 4.83
N LYS A 267 -14.54 -17.31 5.71
CA LYS A 267 -15.65 -16.51 6.25
C LYS A 267 -16.39 -15.75 5.15
N LYS A 268 -15.67 -15.19 4.19
CA LYS A 268 -16.28 -14.47 3.05
C LYS A 268 -16.99 -15.41 2.08
N SER A 269 -16.52 -16.65 1.89
CA SER A 269 -17.15 -17.65 1.01
C SER A 269 -18.51 -18.15 1.52
N GLY A 270 -18.89 -17.86 2.76
CA GLY A 270 -20.13 -18.35 3.36
C GLY A 270 -20.16 -19.86 3.63
N LYS A 271 -19.06 -20.59 3.40
CA LYS A 271 -18.96 -22.04 3.62
C LYS A 271 -18.98 -22.42 5.10
N ASP A 272 -18.59 -21.54 5.99
CA ASP A 272 -18.69 -21.80 7.43
C ASP A 272 -20.13 -21.95 7.92
N ARG A 273 -21.12 -21.35 7.22
CA ARG A 273 -22.54 -21.53 7.54
C ARG A 273 -23.08 -22.93 7.15
N ARG A 274 -22.51 -23.60 6.14
CA ARG A 274 -23.01 -24.91 5.66
C ARG A 274 -22.41 -26.10 6.42
N LYS A 275 -21.26 -25.97 7.07
CA LYS A 275 -20.69 -27.04 7.92
C LYS A 275 -21.42 -27.22 9.26
N GLN A 276 -22.25 -26.27 9.67
CA GLN A 276 -23.11 -26.41 10.85
C GLN A 276 -24.43 -27.13 10.59
N GLU A 277 -24.80 -27.38 9.30
CA GLU A 277 -26.11 -27.99 8.96
C GLU A 277 -26.04 -29.44 8.45
N THR A 278 -24.86 -30.02 8.20
CA THR A 278 -24.75 -31.41 7.70
C THR A 278 -23.62 -32.18 8.35
N GLY A 279 -23.86 -32.68 9.56
CA GLY A 279 -23.01 -33.68 10.16
C GLY A 279 -23.88 -34.75 10.86
N PRO A 280 -23.66 -36.06 10.58
CA PRO A 280 -24.39 -37.10 11.25
C PRO A 280 -23.88 -37.25 12.70
N HIS A 281 -24.81 -37.51 13.60
CA HIS A 281 -24.59 -37.87 14.99
C HIS A 281 -23.41 -38.83 15.18
N LEU A 282 -22.40 -38.39 15.91
CA LEU A 282 -21.51 -39.25 16.68
C LEU A 282 -21.36 -38.61 18.06
N GLU A 283 -21.98 -39.32 19.01
CA GLU A 283 -21.94 -39.02 20.43
C GLU A 283 -20.52 -39.22 21.02
N HIS A 284 -20.24 -38.37 22.00
CA HIS A 284 -19.22 -38.47 23.04
C HIS A 284 -17.79 -37.94 22.78
N LYS A 285 -17.60 -36.86 23.43
CA LYS A 285 -16.48 -36.23 24.18
C LYS A 285 -16.06 -34.90 23.57
N THR A 286 -16.41 -33.86 24.16
CA THR A 286 -15.92 -33.03 25.26
C THR A 286 -16.85 -31.80 25.39
N ASP A 287 -17.72 -31.79 26.37
CA ASP A 287 -18.61 -30.65 26.73
C ASP A 287 -17.86 -29.49 27.43
N ILE A 288 -16.58 -29.66 27.72
CA ILE A 288 -15.80 -28.65 28.47
C ILE A 288 -15.25 -27.54 27.54
N GLU A 289 -14.90 -27.87 26.28
CA GLU A 289 -14.34 -26.84 25.34
C GLU A 289 -15.42 -25.98 24.66
N LYS A 290 -16.66 -26.45 24.60
CA LYS A 290 -17.75 -25.65 24.00
C LYS A 290 -18.29 -24.58 24.93
N ASP A 291 -18.33 -24.85 26.21
CA ASP A 291 -18.82 -23.88 27.21
C ASP A 291 -17.82 -22.74 27.44
N GLU A 292 -16.50 -22.99 27.34
CA GLU A 292 -15.50 -21.92 27.39
C GLU A 292 -15.55 -21.02 26.16
N LEU A 293 -15.74 -21.57 24.96
CA LEU A 293 -15.81 -20.76 23.71
C LEU A 293 -17.11 -19.93 23.62
N VAL A 294 -18.22 -20.45 24.12
CA VAL A 294 -19.51 -19.74 24.20
C VAL A 294 -19.46 -18.69 25.29
N ALA A 295 -18.86 -18.99 26.43
CA ALA A 295 -18.67 -18.03 27.52
C ALA A 295 -17.73 -16.87 27.09
N GLU A 296 -16.64 -17.15 26.35
CA GLU A 296 -15.75 -16.11 25.82
C GLU A 296 -16.45 -15.24 24.76
N THR A 297 -17.30 -15.82 23.89
CA THR A 297 -18.05 -15.05 22.89
C THR A 297 -19.18 -14.23 23.50
N GLU A 298 -19.81 -14.72 24.56
CA GLU A 298 -20.81 -13.97 25.34
C GLU A 298 -20.17 -12.88 26.19
N THR A 299 -18.98 -13.12 26.76
CA THR A 299 -18.20 -12.12 27.49
C THR A 299 -17.72 -11.00 26.57
N LEU A 300 -17.28 -11.30 25.34
CA LEU A 300 -16.92 -10.31 24.32
C LEU A 300 -18.14 -9.52 23.84
N ARG A 301 -19.32 -10.16 23.70
CA ARG A 301 -20.57 -9.45 23.36
C ARG A 301 -21.02 -8.53 24.49
N SER A 302 -20.86 -8.92 25.73
CA SER A 302 -21.22 -8.08 26.89
C SER A 302 -20.28 -6.88 27.09
N VAL A 303 -19.02 -6.97 26.62
CA VAL A 303 -18.06 -5.84 26.62
C VAL A 303 -18.32 -4.87 25.45
N LEU A 304 -19.04 -5.30 24.41
CA LEU A 304 -19.32 -4.51 23.20
C LEU A 304 -20.73 -3.89 23.15
N GLU A 305 -21.60 -4.12 24.10
CA GLU A 305 -22.87 -3.39 24.25
C GLU A 305 -22.62 -2.01 24.91
N VAL A 306 -21.90 -1.16 24.20
CA VAL A 306 -21.82 0.26 24.54
C VAL A 306 -23.07 0.94 24.00
N ASP A 307 -23.85 1.55 24.86
CA ASP A 307 -24.95 2.42 24.45
C ASP A 307 -24.38 3.64 23.73
N CYS A 308 -24.49 3.67 22.40
CA CYS A 308 -24.00 4.75 21.58
C CYS A 308 -25.16 5.64 21.15
N SER A 309 -25.22 6.86 21.67
CA SER A 309 -26.19 7.85 21.27
C SER A 309 -25.56 8.94 20.39
N ARG A 310 -26.38 9.51 19.48
CA ARG A 310 -25.95 10.64 18.67
C ARG A 310 -26.40 11.95 19.33
N ILE A 311 -25.48 12.88 19.40
CA ILE A 311 -25.72 14.24 19.88
C ILE A 311 -25.83 15.17 18.67
N GLU A 312 -26.95 15.90 18.56
CA GLU A 312 -27.26 16.78 17.45
C GLU A 312 -27.40 18.26 17.86
N THR A 313 -27.61 18.51 19.17
CA THR A 313 -27.80 19.87 19.69
C THR A 313 -26.83 20.23 20.80
N PRO A 314 -26.54 21.55 20.99
CA PRO A 314 -25.71 22.01 22.09
C PRO A 314 -26.23 21.61 23.46
N GLU A 315 -27.57 21.60 23.65
CA GLU A 315 -28.22 21.25 24.92
C GLU A 315 -27.95 19.80 25.29
N GLN A 316 -28.09 18.86 24.32
CA GLN A 316 -27.76 17.44 24.51
C GLN A 316 -26.28 17.25 24.86
N PHE A 317 -25.41 18.02 24.24
CA PHE A 317 -23.98 17.96 24.53
C PHE A 317 -23.67 18.48 25.92
N HIS A 318 -24.31 19.56 26.33
CA HIS A 318 -24.18 20.12 27.66
C HIS A 318 -24.65 19.16 28.76
N GLU A 319 -25.83 18.55 28.58
CA GLU A 319 -26.36 17.52 29.45
C GLU A 319 -25.41 16.33 29.60
N TYR A 320 -24.81 15.86 28.48
CA TYR A 320 -23.82 14.80 28.52
C TYR A 320 -22.57 15.18 29.31
N LEU A 321 -22.07 16.42 29.16
CA LEU A 321 -20.89 16.92 29.88
C LEU A 321 -21.15 17.15 31.38
N GLU A 322 -22.36 17.55 31.77
CA GLU A 322 -22.75 17.72 33.19
C GLU A 322 -22.70 16.39 33.97
N ASP A 323 -22.97 15.29 33.29
CA ASP A 323 -22.88 13.94 33.85
C ASP A 323 -21.42 13.46 34.06
N ILE A 324 -20.41 14.22 33.60
CA ILE A 324 -19.00 13.85 33.71
C ILE A 324 -18.35 14.61 34.87
N PRO A 325 -17.96 13.94 35.96
CA PRO A 325 -17.26 14.59 37.07
C PRO A 325 -15.94 15.23 36.62
N ALA A 326 -15.59 16.37 37.20
CA ALA A 326 -14.30 16.99 36.96
C ALA A 326 -13.13 16.03 37.26
N GLY A 327 -12.12 16.03 36.42
CA GLY A 327 -10.97 15.12 36.53
C GLY A 327 -11.20 13.71 35.93
N THR A 328 -12.41 13.38 35.49
CA THR A 328 -12.66 12.14 34.75
C THR A 328 -12.02 12.21 33.37
N SER A 329 -11.27 11.18 32.98
CA SER A 329 -10.69 11.10 31.64
C SER A 329 -11.75 10.85 30.57
N ILE A 330 -11.66 11.56 29.45
CA ILE A 330 -12.54 11.42 28.30
C ILE A 330 -11.75 10.82 27.13
N ALA A 331 -12.13 9.59 26.72
CA ALA A 331 -11.61 9.01 25.49
C ALA A 331 -12.24 9.66 24.28
N LEU A 332 -11.42 10.00 23.29
CA LEU A 332 -11.81 10.75 22.10
C LEU A 332 -11.33 10.05 20.83
N ALA A 333 -12.23 9.95 19.84
CA ALA A 333 -11.90 9.49 18.49
C ALA A 333 -12.43 10.47 17.45
N LEU A 334 -11.55 10.88 16.54
CA LEU A 334 -11.90 11.78 15.44
C LEU A 334 -12.31 10.97 14.22
N ASN A 335 -13.52 11.21 13.71
CA ASN A 335 -13.96 10.71 12.40
C ASN A 335 -13.53 11.72 11.33
N THR A 336 -12.75 11.25 10.36
CA THR A 336 -12.11 12.14 9.37
C THR A 336 -12.30 11.61 7.95
N LYS A 337 -12.39 12.53 6.98
CA LYS A 337 -12.37 12.24 5.54
C LYS A 337 -11.12 12.89 4.92
N GLY A 338 -10.49 12.20 3.97
CA GLY A 338 -9.30 12.64 3.26
C GLY A 338 -8.21 11.57 3.28
N GLU A 339 -7.38 11.53 2.25
CA GLU A 339 -6.34 10.51 2.08
C GLU A 339 -4.99 10.94 2.68
N HIS A 340 -4.70 12.25 2.68
CA HIS A 340 -3.45 12.80 3.19
C HIS A 340 -3.64 13.65 4.45
N GLN A 341 -2.63 13.70 5.30
CA GLN A 341 -2.68 14.50 6.55
C GLN A 341 -3.00 15.99 6.32
N LEU A 342 -2.66 16.53 5.15
CA LEU A 342 -2.94 17.92 4.80
C LEU A 342 -4.37 18.15 4.32
N ASP A 343 -5.05 17.11 3.82
CA ASP A 343 -6.40 17.18 3.26
C ASP A 343 -7.48 16.57 4.16
N LEU A 344 -7.13 16.31 5.42
CA LEU A 344 -8.08 15.77 6.39
C LEU A 344 -9.14 16.82 6.77
N TRP A 345 -10.40 16.38 6.73
CA TRP A 345 -11.57 17.10 7.20
C TRP A 345 -12.16 16.36 8.39
N LEU A 346 -12.54 17.10 9.42
CA LEU A 346 -13.25 16.55 10.56
C LEU A 346 -14.73 16.33 10.17
N LEU A 347 -15.20 15.09 10.21
CA LEU A 347 -16.59 14.73 9.97
C LEU A 347 -17.37 14.57 11.28
N GLY A 348 -16.71 14.18 12.34
CA GLY A 348 -17.35 13.97 13.63
C GLY A 348 -16.36 13.64 14.74
N LEU A 349 -16.90 13.58 15.94
CA LEU A 349 -16.18 13.31 17.17
C LEU A 349 -16.95 12.30 17.99
N ALA A 350 -16.31 11.19 18.36
CA ALA A 350 -16.82 10.27 19.35
C ALA A 350 -16.18 10.53 20.72
N LEU A 351 -16.97 10.47 21.77
CA LEU A 351 -16.54 10.65 23.16
C LEU A 351 -17.04 9.49 24.02
N CYS A 352 -16.21 9.08 24.96
CA CYS A 352 -16.57 8.10 25.99
C CYS A 352 -15.89 8.49 27.31
N ALA A 353 -16.69 8.80 28.34
CA ALA A 353 -16.23 9.10 29.70
C ALA A 353 -16.59 8.02 30.71
N LYS A 354 -17.57 7.14 30.39
CA LYS A 354 -18.03 6.01 31.19
C LYS A 354 -17.98 4.75 30.33
N GLN A 355 -17.59 3.62 30.90
CA GLN A 355 -17.30 2.36 30.18
C GLN A 355 -18.44 1.86 29.27
N GLU A 356 -19.68 2.22 29.54
CA GLU A 356 -20.84 1.66 28.82
C GLU A 356 -21.64 2.70 28.03
N ARG A 357 -21.18 3.96 27.99
CA ARG A 357 -21.91 5.05 27.32
C ARG A 357 -20.98 5.90 26.49
N GLY A 358 -21.06 5.69 25.17
CA GLY A 358 -20.40 6.51 24.16
C GLY A 358 -21.36 7.48 23.49
N VAL A 359 -20.87 8.63 23.03
CA VAL A 359 -21.65 9.56 22.23
C VAL A 359 -20.89 9.92 20.96
N TYR A 360 -21.64 10.18 19.89
CA TYR A 360 -21.11 10.64 18.62
C TYR A 360 -21.74 11.97 18.22
N LEU A 361 -20.89 12.93 17.89
CA LEU A 361 -21.28 14.23 17.34
C LEU A 361 -20.97 14.27 15.84
N ASP A 362 -21.97 14.54 15.03
CA ASP A 362 -21.78 14.75 13.60
C ASP A 362 -21.41 16.22 13.36
N LEU A 363 -20.20 16.43 12.89
CA LEU A 363 -19.65 17.75 12.57
C LEU A 363 -19.49 17.95 11.06
N SER A 364 -20.00 17.03 10.24
CA SER A 364 -19.86 17.08 8.77
C SER A 364 -20.56 18.26 8.12
N HIS A 365 -21.62 18.78 8.73
CA HIS A 365 -22.32 19.99 8.31
C HIS A 365 -21.74 21.28 8.93
N ALA A 366 -20.80 21.14 9.86
CA ALA A 366 -20.11 22.24 10.54
C ALA A 366 -18.95 22.86 9.71
N ASN A 367 -19.01 22.83 8.39
CA ASN A 367 -18.16 23.65 7.52
C ASN A 367 -18.41 25.17 7.71
N SER A 368 -19.38 25.54 8.51
CA SER A 368 -19.45 26.84 9.18
C SER A 368 -18.96 26.65 10.62
N GLN A 369 -17.77 27.15 10.95
CA GLN A 369 -17.25 27.36 12.32
C GLN A 369 -18.23 28.18 13.22
N SER A 370 -19.45 28.35 12.80
CA SER A 370 -20.51 29.18 13.33
C SER A 370 -21.67 28.43 13.98
N THR A 371 -21.59 27.10 14.11
CA THR A 371 -22.62 26.39 14.87
C THR A 371 -22.32 26.47 16.37
N GLU A 372 -23.35 26.68 17.18
CA GLU A 372 -23.24 26.73 18.65
C GLU A 372 -22.67 25.40 19.20
N LEU A 373 -23.03 24.26 18.58
CA LEU A 373 -22.49 22.95 18.93
C LEU A 373 -20.96 22.88 18.73
N PHE A 374 -20.44 23.43 17.62
CA PHE A 374 -18.99 23.46 17.40
C PHE A 374 -18.26 24.32 18.43
N ALA A 375 -18.86 25.44 18.84
CA ALA A 375 -18.30 26.31 19.87
C ALA A 375 -18.19 25.60 21.23
N GLU A 376 -19.21 24.81 21.63
CA GLU A 376 -19.18 24.04 22.87
C GLU A 376 -18.16 22.88 22.78
N VAL A 377 -18.07 22.19 21.64
CA VAL A 377 -17.03 21.16 21.40
C VAL A 377 -15.63 21.79 21.50
N LYS A 378 -15.40 22.93 20.88
CA LYS A 378 -14.13 23.67 20.98
C LYS A 378 -13.80 23.98 22.42
N LYS A 379 -14.73 24.54 23.19
CA LYS A 379 -14.57 24.87 24.61
C LYS A 379 -14.19 23.65 25.45
N MET A 380 -14.83 22.49 25.20
CA MET A 380 -14.49 21.23 25.87
C MET A 380 -13.07 20.77 25.51
N LEU A 381 -12.68 20.84 24.22
CA LEU A 381 -11.35 20.41 23.74
C LEU A 381 -10.23 21.33 24.27
N GLU A 382 -10.49 22.62 24.44
CA GLU A 382 -9.56 23.62 24.99
C GLU A 382 -9.56 23.71 26.52
N SER A 383 -10.44 22.97 27.20
CA SER A 383 -10.49 22.92 28.67
C SER A 383 -9.47 21.94 29.24
N THR A 384 -8.92 22.26 30.41
CA THR A 384 -8.05 21.36 31.20
C THR A 384 -8.80 20.58 32.29
N ALA A 385 -10.11 20.79 32.42
CA ALA A 385 -10.90 20.21 33.49
C ALA A 385 -10.95 18.68 33.48
N ASN A 386 -10.94 18.10 32.29
CA ASN A 386 -10.99 16.65 32.10
C ASN A 386 -9.83 16.22 31.18
N PRO A 387 -8.98 15.26 31.60
CA PRO A 387 -7.92 14.72 30.78
C PRO A 387 -8.47 14.04 29.51
N LYS A 388 -7.87 14.29 28.35
CA LYS A 388 -8.27 13.70 27.09
C LYS A 388 -7.35 12.55 26.72
N ILE A 389 -7.94 11.41 26.35
CA ILE A 389 -7.24 10.21 25.91
C ILE A 389 -7.50 10.03 24.42
N PHE A 390 -6.42 9.87 23.66
CA PHE A 390 -6.48 9.63 22.22
C PHE A 390 -5.76 8.34 21.84
N HIS A 391 -6.07 7.84 20.65
CA HIS A 391 -5.24 6.92 19.92
C HIS A 391 -4.70 7.65 18.69
N GLY A 392 -3.38 7.95 18.68
CA GLY A 392 -2.75 8.74 17.64
C GLY A 392 -2.89 10.25 17.82
N LEU A 393 -2.55 10.75 19.00
CA LEU A 393 -2.65 12.16 19.41
C LEU A 393 -2.01 13.13 18.43
N LYS A 394 -0.87 12.78 17.81
CA LYS A 394 -0.20 13.66 16.84
C LYS A 394 -1.13 14.06 15.69
N LYS A 395 -1.88 13.10 15.14
CA LYS A 395 -2.85 13.36 14.06
C LYS A 395 -4.00 14.23 14.55
N ALA A 396 -4.47 13.97 15.77
CA ALA A 396 -5.56 14.76 16.39
C ALA A 396 -5.16 16.23 16.59
N VAL A 397 -3.98 16.48 17.17
CA VAL A 397 -3.45 17.85 17.39
C VAL A 397 -3.33 18.61 16.06
N GLN A 398 -2.75 17.99 15.03
CA GLN A 398 -2.57 18.61 13.72
C GLN A 398 -3.92 19.00 13.08
N LEU A 399 -4.89 18.09 13.13
CA LEU A 399 -6.22 18.34 12.55
C LEU A 399 -6.99 19.42 13.31
N LEU A 400 -7.01 19.34 14.65
CA LEU A 400 -7.71 20.30 15.50
C LEU A 400 -7.10 21.70 15.39
N SER A 401 -5.77 21.81 15.35
CA SER A 401 -5.08 23.09 15.13
C SER A 401 -5.43 23.71 13.76
N LYS A 402 -5.57 22.89 12.72
CA LYS A 402 -5.96 23.37 11.38
C LYS A 402 -7.35 24.03 11.35
N ILE A 403 -8.27 23.57 12.19
CA ILE A 403 -9.62 24.11 12.32
C ILE A 403 -9.75 25.14 13.47
N GLY A 404 -8.61 25.59 14.01
CA GLY A 404 -8.57 26.65 15.02
C GLY A 404 -8.91 26.20 16.43
N ILE A 405 -8.69 24.92 16.77
CA ILE A 405 -8.84 24.37 18.12
C ILE A 405 -7.47 24.10 18.71
N GLU A 406 -7.15 24.71 19.85
CA GLU A 406 -5.93 24.47 20.60
C GLU A 406 -6.20 23.42 21.70
N LEU A 407 -5.86 22.17 21.41
CA LEU A 407 -6.13 21.04 22.31
C LEU A 407 -5.40 21.21 23.64
N GLN A 408 -6.15 21.21 24.75
CA GLN A 408 -5.64 21.31 26.11
C GLN A 408 -6.06 20.09 26.96
N GLY A 409 -5.42 19.90 28.12
CA GLY A 409 -5.76 18.82 29.05
C GLY A 409 -5.45 17.45 28.44
N ILE A 410 -4.34 17.28 27.75
CA ILE A 410 -3.89 15.99 27.20
C ILE A 410 -3.54 15.05 28.36
N GLY A 411 -4.25 13.94 28.48
CA GLY A 411 -4.00 12.91 29.48
C GLY A 411 -3.06 11.83 28.99
N SER A 412 -3.41 11.16 27.88
CA SER A 412 -2.56 10.09 27.31
C SER A 412 -2.83 9.84 25.83
N ASP A 413 -1.86 9.17 25.20
CA ASP A 413 -1.99 8.58 23.86
C ASP A 413 -1.81 7.06 23.97
N VAL A 414 -2.88 6.30 23.71
CA VAL A 414 -2.89 4.84 23.81
C VAL A 414 -1.91 4.19 22.84
N MET A 415 -1.75 4.74 21.64
CA MET A 415 -0.80 4.23 20.66
C MET A 415 0.65 4.42 21.14
N LEU A 416 0.97 5.58 21.68
CA LEU A 416 2.30 5.87 22.22
C LEU A 416 2.58 5.04 23.48
N ALA A 417 1.61 4.89 24.37
CA ALA A 417 1.73 4.04 25.56
C ALA A 417 1.98 2.57 25.19
N ALA A 418 1.26 2.06 24.18
CA ALA A 418 1.46 0.71 23.68
C ALA A 418 2.86 0.55 23.07
N HIS A 419 3.34 1.55 22.31
CA HIS A 419 4.70 1.53 21.75
C HIS A 419 5.78 1.54 22.86
N MET A 420 5.57 2.29 23.93
CA MET A 420 6.52 2.33 25.06
C MET A 420 6.53 1.03 25.87
N THR A 421 5.41 0.33 25.97
CA THR A 421 5.31 -0.96 26.69
C THR A 421 5.78 -2.15 25.86
N ASP A 422 5.70 -2.08 24.55
CA ASP A 422 6.18 -3.08 23.61
C ASP A 422 6.86 -2.40 22.40
N PRO A 423 8.10 -1.90 22.56
CA PRO A 423 8.80 -1.14 21.50
C PRO A 423 9.10 -1.98 20.24
N LEU A 424 9.04 -3.30 20.36
CA LEU A 424 9.23 -4.24 19.25
C LEU A 424 7.91 -4.66 18.60
N GLY A 425 6.79 -4.21 19.13
CA GLY A 425 5.47 -4.40 18.53
C GLY A 425 5.41 -3.81 17.13
N ARG A 426 4.67 -4.48 16.23
CA ARG A 426 4.57 -4.09 14.81
C ARG A 426 3.28 -3.36 14.50
N ARG A 427 2.30 -3.48 15.36
CA ARG A 427 0.96 -2.95 15.17
C ARG A 427 0.50 -2.30 16.45
N TYR A 428 0.03 -1.07 16.33
CA TYR A 428 -0.46 -0.25 17.45
C TYR A 428 -1.83 0.35 17.12
N GLU A 429 -2.50 -0.17 16.06
CA GLU A 429 -3.88 0.20 15.75
C GLU A 429 -4.80 -0.20 16.91
N LEU A 430 -5.84 0.59 17.13
CA LEU A 430 -6.70 0.44 18.30
C LEU A 430 -7.41 -0.92 18.35
N ASP A 431 -7.91 -1.39 17.21
CA ASP A 431 -8.54 -2.71 17.04
C ASP A 431 -7.59 -3.85 17.43
N TYR A 432 -6.35 -3.80 16.94
CA TYR A 432 -5.32 -4.78 17.29
C TYR A 432 -4.94 -4.74 18.79
N LEU A 433 -4.84 -3.55 19.37
CA LEU A 433 -4.53 -3.41 20.80
C LEU A 433 -5.67 -3.92 21.68
N MET A 434 -6.92 -3.72 21.26
CA MET A 434 -8.10 -4.23 21.95
C MET A 434 -8.12 -5.76 21.93
N GLU A 435 -7.94 -6.40 20.78
CA GLU A 435 -7.87 -7.86 20.67
C GLU A 435 -6.79 -8.49 21.57
N ARG A 436 -5.64 -7.83 21.68
CA ARG A 436 -4.48 -8.37 22.42
C ARG A 436 -4.52 -8.12 23.94
N LYS A 437 -5.21 -7.08 24.38
CA LYS A 437 -5.17 -6.63 25.79
C LYS A 437 -6.46 -6.89 26.56
N LEU A 438 -7.57 -7.14 25.86
CA LEU A 438 -8.86 -7.46 26.48
C LEU A 438 -9.18 -8.97 26.47
N ASN A 439 -8.30 -9.81 25.88
CA ASN A 439 -8.33 -11.27 25.95
C ASN A 439 -7.30 -11.79 26.98
#